data_ccf356d45f5d0f414351da22db879dd0
#
_entry.id   ccf356d45f5d0f414351da22db879dd0
#
_cell.length_a   1.000
_cell.length_b   1.000
_cell.length_c   1.000
_cell.angle_alpha   90.00
_cell.angle_beta   90.00
_cell.angle_gamma   90.00
#
_symmetry.space_group_name_H-M   'P 1'
#
loop_
_entity.id
_entity.type
_entity.pdbx_description
1 polymer ?
#
loop_
_entity_poly.entity_id
_entity_poly.type
_entity_poly.pdbx_seq_one_letter_code
_entity_poly.pdbx_strand_id
1 'polypeptide(L)'
;MKYACILSILFVVNVCAQNKTTSQLLQQLAIAKEDTAKVNLLYTLSTLYRFSRPDSTMLLAKEGLALAQKLNFKQGEISCLNSIADAFTVTGNYPKALETYLQTLKLDESVDDKKNIANDLDNIGNLYTNLKDYKQALTYMMKAKSIYENYGDKYNVVIDLLNIGNNYEKLNMLDSARIYTHTCYDKSLAEHFDDVTGAALTNLANIHSKMKENTLAMDYYRLALIYLNKSGFADGVCEASLGMAELFKQAGNSDSAIHYSKQSLAIAQQSGFMERIFNAANFLTDYYESINKIDSAFAYQRMSIIAKDSLYGAEKIQAVQNLTFTEEQRQQELAEQRLEVQREHKKNLQMAGIAFFIPNFFLFVLFLRRRKVNQKTVEFLGVLALLLLFEFITLATHSVIQERIRETPVIMLIISIVLASIIAPWHHRLEKWMKERLVYAPLPKNKTAIAKESVKEITSSQTDAPKQTE
;
A
#
# COMPACT_ATOMS: atom_id res chain seq x y z
N MET A 1 -34.92 20.26 -31.63
CA MET A 1 -35.67 18.97 -31.64
C MET A 1 -34.93 17.80 -32.27
N LYS A 2 -34.26 17.89 -33.44
CA LYS A 2 -33.56 16.73 -34.05
C LYS A 2 -32.42 16.13 -33.19
N TYR A 3 -31.70 16.92 -32.43
CA TYR A 3 -30.59 16.43 -31.56
C TYR A 3 -31.08 15.84 -30.26
N ALA A 4 -32.24 16.22 -29.73
CA ALA A 4 -32.83 15.61 -28.54
C ALA A 4 -33.32 14.17 -28.81
N CYS A 5 -33.83 13.88 -30.01
CA CYS A 5 -34.20 12.51 -30.39
C CYS A 5 -33.02 11.59 -30.61
N ILE A 6 -31.87 12.11 -31.10
CA ILE A 6 -30.67 11.29 -31.29
C ILE A 6 -30.03 10.92 -29.95
N LEU A 7 -30.00 11.85 -28.97
CA LEU A 7 -29.52 11.58 -27.62
C LEU A 7 -30.39 10.55 -26.88
N SER A 8 -31.73 10.64 -27.03
CA SER A 8 -32.63 9.65 -26.42
C SER A 8 -32.49 8.26 -27.03
N ILE A 9 -32.20 8.16 -28.33
CA ILE A 9 -31.99 6.87 -29.03
C ILE A 9 -30.66 6.23 -28.59
N LEU A 10 -29.58 7.02 -28.46
CA LEU A 10 -28.28 6.52 -27.98
C LEU A 10 -28.35 6.03 -26.52
N PHE A 11 -29.09 6.70 -25.66
CA PHE A 11 -29.32 6.28 -24.27
C PHE A 11 -30.14 4.95 -24.21
N VAL A 12 -31.18 4.83 -25.02
CA VAL A 12 -31.98 3.61 -25.12
C VAL A 12 -31.15 2.42 -25.64
N VAL A 13 -30.24 2.64 -26.58
CA VAL A 13 -29.39 1.56 -27.12
C VAL A 13 -28.37 1.06 -26.08
N ASN A 14 -27.79 1.94 -25.27
CA ASN A 14 -26.89 1.52 -24.18
C ASN A 14 -27.62 0.77 -23.04
N VAL A 15 -28.80 1.23 -22.65
CA VAL A 15 -29.66 0.52 -21.68
C VAL A 15 -30.09 -0.85 -22.22
N CYS A 16 -30.41 -0.95 -23.52
CA CYS A 16 -30.74 -2.24 -24.16
C CYS A 16 -29.54 -3.19 -24.23
N ALA A 17 -28.33 -2.70 -24.48
CA ALA A 17 -27.11 -3.51 -24.52
C ALA A 17 -26.74 -4.05 -23.13
N GLN A 18 -26.81 -3.22 -22.11
CA GLN A 18 -26.57 -3.61 -20.72
C GLN A 18 -27.61 -4.62 -20.21
N ASN A 19 -28.88 -4.45 -20.55
CA ASN A 19 -29.95 -5.40 -20.24
C ASN A 19 -29.74 -6.75 -20.91
N LYS A 20 -29.22 -6.78 -22.13
CA LYS A 20 -28.93 -8.03 -22.86
C LYS A 20 -27.77 -8.80 -22.18
N THR A 21 -26.72 -8.11 -21.79
CA THR A 21 -25.59 -8.71 -21.07
C THR A 21 -26.02 -9.25 -19.70
N THR A 22 -26.77 -8.47 -18.93
CA THR A 22 -27.30 -8.89 -17.62
C THR A 22 -28.21 -10.12 -17.74
N SER A 23 -29.11 -10.15 -18.74
CA SER A 23 -29.98 -11.28 -19.01
C SER A 23 -29.20 -12.57 -19.35
N GLN A 24 -28.12 -12.45 -20.13
CA GLN A 24 -27.25 -13.59 -20.46
C GLN A 24 -26.52 -14.11 -19.20
N LEU A 25 -26.00 -13.23 -18.36
CA LEU A 25 -25.33 -13.63 -17.11
C LEU A 25 -26.30 -14.30 -16.11
N LEU A 26 -27.55 -13.83 -16.02
CA LEU A 26 -28.57 -14.48 -15.21
C LEU A 26 -28.92 -15.88 -15.72
N GLN A 27 -28.99 -16.08 -17.04
CA GLN A 27 -29.18 -17.42 -17.64
C GLN A 27 -28.01 -18.34 -17.33
N GLN A 28 -26.79 -17.85 -17.44
CA GLN A 28 -25.58 -18.59 -17.07
C GLN A 28 -25.59 -18.96 -15.57
N LEU A 29 -25.96 -18.03 -14.71
CA LEU A 29 -26.06 -18.28 -13.26
C LEU A 29 -27.07 -19.37 -12.93
N ALA A 30 -28.23 -19.42 -13.63
CA ALA A 30 -29.29 -20.40 -13.39
C ALA A 30 -28.83 -21.85 -13.64
N ILE A 31 -27.84 -22.06 -14.51
CA ILE A 31 -27.31 -23.40 -14.89
C ILE A 31 -25.91 -23.66 -14.33
N ALA A 32 -25.34 -22.70 -13.61
CA ALA A 32 -23.97 -22.78 -13.07
C ALA A 32 -23.86 -23.83 -11.94
N LYS A 33 -22.80 -24.63 -11.99
CA LYS A 33 -22.46 -25.54 -10.90
C LYS A 33 -21.90 -24.77 -9.71
N GLU A 34 -21.96 -25.34 -8.51
CA GLU A 34 -21.35 -24.77 -7.31
C GLU A 34 -19.82 -24.87 -7.34
N ASP A 35 -19.19 -24.01 -8.12
CA ASP A 35 -17.74 -23.91 -8.31
C ASP A 35 -17.28 -22.43 -8.30
N THR A 36 -16.00 -22.21 -8.49
CA THR A 36 -15.42 -20.84 -8.53
C THR A 36 -15.97 -20.00 -9.68
N ALA A 37 -16.43 -20.62 -10.80
CA ALA A 37 -17.04 -19.88 -11.90
C ALA A 37 -18.39 -19.29 -11.47
N LYS A 38 -19.20 -20.00 -10.67
CA LYS A 38 -20.44 -19.47 -10.09
C LYS A 38 -20.18 -18.30 -9.16
N VAL A 39 -19.12 -18.36 -8.31
CA VAL A 39 -18.71 -17.23 -7.48
C VAL A 39 -18.40 -16.00 -8.31
N ASN A 40 -17.63 -16.17 -9.40
CA ASN A 40 -17.30 -15.06 -10.31
C ASN A 40 -18.51 -14.48 -11.03
N LEU A 41 -19.49 -15.30 -11.40
CA LEU A 41 -20.75 -14.84 -11.98
C LEU A 41 -21.58 -14.02 -10.98
N LEU A 42 -21.69 -14.49 -9.74
CA LEU A 42 -22.38 -13.78 -8.66
C LEU A 42 -21.72 -12.43 -8.38
N TYR A 43 -20.39 -12.39 -8.31
CA TYR A 43 -19.61 -11.15 -8.18
C TYR A 43 -19.87 -10.22 -9.36
N THR A 44 -19.76 -10.70 -10.61
CA THR A 44 -19.98 -9.88 -11.81
C THR A 44 -21.38 -9.29 -11.85
N LEU A 45 -22.40 -10.07 -11.53
CA LEU A 45 -23.78 -9.57 -11.44
C LEU A 45 -23.95 -8.57 -10.31
N SER A 46 -23.32 -8.79 -9.16
CA SER A 46 -23.37 -7.84 -8.04
C SER A 46 -22.78 -6.49 -8.43
N THR A 47 -21.65 -6.46 -9.14
CA THR A 47 -21.04 -5.21 -9.61
C THR A 47 -21.91 -4.47 -10.64
N LEU A 48 -22.57 -5.18 -11.53
CA LEU A 48 -23.50 -4.58 -12.49
C LEU A 48 -24.72 -3.93 -11.82
N TYR A 49 -25.18 -4.47 -10.69
CA TYR A 49 -26.30 -3.93 -9.94
C TYR A 49 -25.92 -2.87 -8.89
N ARG A 50 -24.63 -2.64 -8.66
CA ARG A 50 -24.12 -1.79 -7.56
C ARG A 50 -24.89 -0.49 -7.37
N PHE A 51 -25.12 0.26 -8.43
CA PHE A 51 -25.78 1.57 -8.34
C PHE A 51 -27.29 1.51 -8.58
N SER A 52 -27.77 0.58 -9.42
CA SER A 52 -29.17 0.50 -9.79
C SER A 52 -30.05 -0.30 -8.81
N ARG A 53 -29.47 -1.31 -8.18
CA ARG A 53 -30.15 -2.22 -7.23
C ARG A 53 -29.22 -2.67 -6.11
N PRO A 54 -28.87 -1.80 -5.17
CA PRO A 54 -27.91 -2.12 -4.10
C PRO A 54 -28.37 -3.30 -3.22
N ASP A 55 -29.68 -3.52 -3.06
CA ASP A 55 -30.21 -4.69 -2.35
C ASP A 55 -29.89 -6.00 -3.11
N SER A 56 -30.02 -5.99 -4.43
CA SER A 56 -29.64 -7.14 -5.27
C SER A 56 -28.13 -7.37 -5.26
N THR A 57 -27.32 -6.30 -5.27
CA THR A 57 -25.87 -6.38 -5.07
C THR A 57 -25.54 -7.07 -3.76
N MET A 58 -26.16 -6.67 -2.67
CA MET A 58 -25.96 -7.24 -1.34
C MET A 58 -26.32 -8.73 -1.32
N LEU A 59 -27.44 -9.11 -1.92
CA LEU A 59 -27.92 -10.51 -1.96
C LEU A 59 -26.95 -11.40 -2.75
N LEU A 60 -26.61 -10.99 -3.99
CA LEU A 60 -25.72 -11.75 -4.86
C LEU A 60 -24.30 -11.87 -4.29
N ALA A 61 -23.78 -10.78 -3.73
CA ALA A 61 -22.47 -10.78 -3.10
C ALA A 61 -22.40 -11.68 -1.86
N LYS A 62 -23.46 -11.72 -1.04
CA LYS A 62 -23.55 -12.63 0.12
C LYS A 62 -23.63 -14.09 -0.30
N GLU A 63 -24.41 -14.42 -1.37
CA GLU A 63 -24.45 -15.78 -1.93
C GLU A 63 -23.07 -16.18 -2.45
N GLY A 64 -22.40 -15.29 -3.20
CA GLY A 64 -21.05 -15.51 -3.70
C GLY A 64 -20.04 -15.69 -2.56
N LEU A 65 -20.12 -14.90 -1.51
CA LEU A 65 -19.25 -14.99 -0.33
C LEU A 65 -19.40 -16.35 0.38
N ALA A 66 -20.64 -16.78 0.63
CA ALA A 66 -20.91 -18.09 1.26
C ALA A 66 -20.36 -19.24 0.43
N LEU A 67 -20.53 -19.19 -0.91
CA LEU A 67 -19.98 -20.20 -1.81
C LEU A 67 -18.43 -20.15 -1.86
N ALA A 68 -17.84 -18.97 -1.94
CA ALA A 68 -16.38 -18.79 -1.91
C ALA A 68 -15.76 -19.37 -0.64
N GLN A 69 -16.36 -19.13 0.51
CA GLN A 69 -15.94 -19.69 1.81
C GLN A 69 -16.06 -21.22 1.82
N LYS A 70 -17.17 -21.78 1.34
CA LYS A 70 -17.37 -23.23 1.21
C LYS A 70 -16.30 -23.89 0.33
N LEU A 71 -15.87 -23.20 -0.73
CA LEU A 71 -14.86 -23.67 -1.68
C LEU A 71 -13.41 -23.34 -1.27
N ASN A 72 -13.20 -22.62 -0.18
CA ASN A 72 -11.90 -22.04 0.22
C ASN A 72 -11.28 -21.17 -0.89
N PHE A 73 -12.12 -20.48 -1.67
CA PHE A 73 -11.72 -19.61 -2.77
C PHE A 73 -11.50 -18.18 -2.28
N LYS A 74 -10.29 -17.89 -1.77
CA LYS A 74 -9.92 -16.61 -1.14
C LYS A 74 -10.15 -15.40 -2.04
N GLN A 75 -9.76 -15.47 -3.31
CA GLN A 75 -9.99 -14.37 -4.26
C GLN A 75 -11.48 -14.05 -4.44
N GLY A 76 -12.34 -15.08 -4.52
CA GLY A 76 -13.79 -14.90 -4.58
C GLY A 76 -14.36 -14.32 -3.28
N GLU A 77 -13.82 -14.73 -2.12
CA GLU A 77 -14.20 -14.18 -0.81
C GLU A 77 -13.95 -12.66 -0.77
N ILE A 78 -12.74 -12.22 -1.13
CA ILE A 78 -12.35 -10.80 -1.17
C ILE A 78 -13.22 -10.02 -2.17
N SER A 79 -13.40 -10.53 -3.39
CA SER A 79 -14.22 -9.86 -4.41
C SER A 79 -15.67 -9.66 -3.95
N CYS A 80 -16.26 -10.67 -3.31
CA CYS A 80 -17.63 -10.58 -2.78
C CYS A 80 -17.72 -9.63 -1.59
N LEU A 81 -16.73 -9.61 -0.68
CA LEU A 81 -16.68 -8.66 0.42
C LEU A 81 -16.59 -7.22 -0.10
N ASN A 82 -15.76 -6.94 -1.11
CA ASN A 82 -15.68 -5.63 -1.75
C ASN A 82 -17.04 -5.21 -2.33
N SER A 83 -17.77 -6.11 -3.00
CA SER A 83 -19.13 -5.81 -3.48
C SER A 83 -20.12 -5.51 -2.35
N ILE A 84 -19.98 -6.18 -1.21
CA ILE A 84 -20.80 -5.90 -0.01
C ILE A 84 -20.47 -4.50 0.53
N ALA A 85 -19.19 -4.14 0.62
CA ALA A 85 -18.76 -2.83 1.05
C ALA A 85 -19.21 -1.72 0.10
N ASP A 86 -19.17 -1.96 -1.20
CA ASP A 86 -19.71 -1.06 -2.23
C ASP A 86 -21.22 -0.83 -2.02
N ALA A 87 -21.99 -1.89 -1.78
CA ALA A 87 -23.43 -1.76 -1.51
C ALA A 87 -23.70 -0.95 -0.24
N PHE A 88 -22.91 -1.11 0.82
CA PHE A 88 -22.99 -0.27 2.01
C PHE A 88 -22.63 1.18 1.70
N THR A 89 -21.62 1.44 0.85
CA THR A 89 -21.23 2.79 0.45
C THR A 89 -22.37 3.49 -0.31
N VAL A 90 -22.95 2.83 -1.29
CA VAL A 90 -24.05 3.38 -2.11
C VAL A 90 -25.31 3.65 -1.26
N THR A 91 -25.58 2.82 -0.25
CA THR A 91 -26.71 3.02 0.68
C THR A 91 -26.37 3.97 1.83
N GLY A 92 -25.18 4.59 1.85
CA GLY A 92 -24.75 5.52 2.88
C GLY A 92 -24.46 4.86 4.25
N ASN A 93 -24.28 3.54 4.29
CA ASN A 93 -23.87 2.86 5.52
C ASN A 93 -22.34 2.81 5.63
N TYR A 94 -21.72 3.98 5.70
CA TYR A 94 -20.27 4.15 5.71
C TYR A 94 -19.53 3.39 6.82
N PRO A 95 -20.08 3.25 8.06
CA PRO A 95 -19.40 2.44 9.08
C PRO A 95 -19.21 0.98 8.64
N LYS A 96 -20.26 0.34 8.12
CA LYS A 96 -20.17 -1.05 7.65
C LYS A 96 -19.32 -1.17 6.37
N ALA A 97 -19.36 -0.16 5.50
CA ALA A 97 -18.49 -0.12 4.33
C ALA A 97 -17.02 -0.13 4.76
N LEU A 98 -16.62 0.77 5.69
CA LEU A 98 -15.26 0.84 6.19
C LEU A 98 -14.83 -0.45 6.89
N GLU A 99 -15.66 -1.00 7.78
CA GLU A 99 -15.41 -2.27 8.45
C GLU A 99 -15.13 -3.40 7.44
N THR A 100 -15.93 -3.48 6.37
CA THR A 100 -15.78 -4.51 5.35
C THR A 100 -14.54 -4.28 4.48
N TYR A 101 -14.23 -3.04 4.04
CA TYR A 101 -12.99 -2.74 3.31
C TYR A 101 -11.74 -2.99 4.16
N LEU A 102 -11.76 -2.69 5.46
CA LEU A 102 -10.66 -3.02 6.36
C LEU A 102 -10.49 -4.54 6.56
N GLN A 103 -11.58 -5.31 6.47
CA GLN A 103 -11.52 -6.76 6.47
C GLN A 103 -10.86 -7.30 5.20
N THR A 104 -11.22 -6.77 3.99
CA THR A 104 -10.57 -7.16 2.73
C THR A 104 -9.10 -6.80 2.72
N LEU A 105 -8.74 -5.59 3.16
CA LEU A 105 -7.36 -5.14 3.26
C LEU A 105 -6.50 -6.09 4.12
N LYS A 106 -7.02 -6.54 5.27
CA LYS A 106 -6.32 -7.52 6.12
C LYS A 106 -6.13 -8.88 5.43
N LEU A 107 -7.13 -9.34 4.66
CA LEU A 107 -7.02 -10.58 3.89
C LEU A 107 -5.96 -10.45 2.80
N ASP A 108 -5.96 -9.36 2.04
CA ASP A 108 -4.99 -9.11 0.97
C ASP A 108 -3.58 -8.88 1.50
N GLU A 109 -3.42 -8.21 2.66
CA GLU A 109 -2.15 -8.11 3.39
C GLU A 109 -1.63 -9.50 3.82
N SER A 110 -2.50 -10.41 4.23
CA SER A 110 -2.11 -11.75 4.69
C SER A 110 -1.54 -12.64 3.58
N VAL A 111 -1.93 -12.39 2.32
CA VAL A 111 -1.44 -13.10 1.14
C VAL A 111 -0.44 -12.29 0.30
N ASP A 112 -0.10 -11.08 0.76
CA ASP A 112 0.81 -10.13 0.11
C ASP A 112 0.39 -9.75 -1.33
N ASP A 113 -0.93 -9.72 -1.60
CA ASP A 113 -1.46 -9.29 -2.91
C ASP A 113 -1.45 -7.76 -3.03
N LYS A 114 -0.32 -7.24 -3.50
CA LYS A 114 -0.10 -5.79 -3.63
C LYS A 114 -1.14 -5.09 -4.50
N LYS A 115 -1.62 -5.73 -5.55
CA LYS A 115 -2.62 -5.13 -6.45
C LYS A 115 -3.95 -4.96 -5.74
N ASN A 116 -4.42 -5.99 -5.05
CA ASN A 116 -5.65 -5.91 -4.29
C ASN A 116 -5.53 -4.98 -3.07
N ILE A 117 -4.37 -4.96 -2.39
CA ILE A 117 -4.08 -3.95 -1.36
C ILE A 117 -4.27 -2.53 -1.89
N ALA A 118 -3.81 -2.25 -3.13
CA ALA A 118 -4.02 -0.94 -3.75
C ALA A 118 -5.50 -0.66 -4.02
N ASN A 119 -6.26 -1.64 -4.52
CA ASN A 119 -7.70 -1.53 -4.72
C ASN A 119 -8.45 -1.21 -3.42
N ASP A 120 -8.10 -1.90 -2.33
CA ASP A 120 -8.72 -1.66 -1.02
C ASP A 120 -8.39 -0.27 -0.47
N LEU A 121 -7.13 0.17 -0.62
CA LEU A 121 -6.72 1.53 -0.23
C LEU A 121 -7.46 2.60 -1.03
N ASP A 122 -7.66 2.41 -2.35
CA ASP A 122 -8.44 3.34 -3.17
C ASP A 122 -9.91 3.36 -2.75
N ASN A 123 -10.53 2.20 -2.51
CA ASN A 123 -11.90 2.10 -2.02
C ASN A 123 -12.08 2.83 -0.67
N ILE A 124 -11.14 2.66 0.27
CA ILE A 124 -11.14 3.40 1.54
C ILE A 124 -10.96 4.90 1.28
N GLY A 125 -10.07 5.29 0.37
CA GLY A 125 -9.91 6.68 -0.05
C GLY A 125 -11.20 7.30 -0.59
N ASN A 126 -11.90 6.59 -1.46
CA ASN A 126 -13.19 7.01 -2.02
C ASN A 126 -14.27 7.12 -0.93
N LEU A 127 -14.26 6.22 0.06
CA LEU A 127 -15.17 6.31 1.21
C LEU A 127 -14.92 7.60 2.02
N TYR A 128 -13.65 7.97 2.26
CA TYR A 128 -13.32 9.24 2.94
C TYR A 128 -13.68 10.47 2.10
N THR A 129 -13.61 10.39 0.77
CA THR A 129 -14.11 11.46 -0.11
C THR A 129 -15.62 11.65 0.10
N ASN A 130 -16.40 10.57 0.17
CA ASN A 130 -17.84 10.63 0.43
C ASN A 130 -18.17 11.19 1.83
N LEU A 131 -17.32 10.91 2.81
CA LEU A 131 -17.39 11.49 4.16
C LEU A 131 -16.89 12.93 4.24
N LYS A 132 -16.38 13.50 3.13
CA LYS A 132 -15.78 14.84 3.03
C LYS A 132 -14.50 15.01 3.86
N ASP A 133 -13.88 13.92 4.29
CA ASP A 133 -12.53 13.94 4.87
C ASP A 133 -11.47 13.78 3.77
N TYR A 134 -11.32 14.86 3.00
CA TYR A 134 -10.46 14.89 1.83
C TYR A 134 -8.98 14.68 2.16
N LYS A 135 -8.54 14.97 3.39
CA LYS A 135 -7.14 14.75 3.81
C LYS A 135 -6.83 13.26 3.98
N GLN A 136 -7.73 12.53 4.65
CA GLN A 136 -7.62 11.08 4.76
C GLN A 136 -7.75 10.42 3.38
N ALA A 137 -8.70 10.88 2.55
CA ALA A 137 -8.86 10.40 1.18
C ALA A 137 -7.53 10.49 0.40
N LEU A 138 -6.88 11.65 0.40
CA LEU A 138 -5.58 11.85 -0.25
C LEU A 138 -4.49 10.91 0.27
N THR A 139 -4.47 10.66 1.59
CA THR A 139 -3.48 9.77 2.21
C THR A 139 -3.59 8.34 1.67
N TYR A 140 -4.81 7.81 1.57
CA TYR A 140 -5.06 6.47 1.06
C TYR A 140 -4.83 6.36 -0.45
N MET A 141 -5.36 7.32 -1.24
CA MET A 141 -5.22 7.33 -2.70
C MET A 141 -3.77 7.49 -3.17
N MET A 142 -2.95 8.28 -2.49
CA MET A 142 -1.53 8.41 -2.81
C MET A 142 -0.76 7.09 -2.57
N LYS A 143 -1.13 6.33 -1.53
CA LYS A 143 -0.57 5.00 -1.28
C LYS A 143 -0.98 4.02 -2.38
N ALA A 144 -2.27 3.99 -2.75
CA ALA A 144 -2.79 3.14 -3.82
C ALA A 144 -2.08 3.43 -5.15
N LYS A 145 -2.04 4.70 -5.56
CA LYS A 145 -1.37 5.17 -6.79
C LYS A 145 0.08 4.70 -6.89
N SER A 146 0.85 4.83 -5.80
CA SER A 146 2.26 4.38 -5.78
C SER A 146 2.39 2.88 -6.04
N ILE A 147 1.45 2.08 -5.55
CA ILE A 147 1.45 0.63 -5.80
C ILE A 147 1.06 0.35 -7.25
N TYR A 148 0.00 0.98 -7.79
CA TYR A 148 -0.42 0.81 -9.18
C TYR A 148 0.65 1.22 -10.19
N GLU A 149 1.40 2.30 -9.92
CA GLU A 149 2.53 2.73 -10.74
C GLU A 149 3.61 1.65 -10.84
N ASN A 150 3.93 1.00 -9.71
CA ASN A 150 4.90 -0.10 -9.67
C ASN A 150 4.43 -1.35 -10.44
N TYR A 151 3.12 -1.57 -10.52
CA TYR A 151 2.52 -2.68 -11.28
C TYR A 151 2.27 -2.37 -12.75
N GLY A 152 2.41 -1.11 -13.18
CA GLY A 152 2.10 -0.67 -14.54
C GLY A 152 0.61 -0.68 -14.86
N ASP A 153 -0.26 -0.59 -13.85
CA ASP A 153 -1.73 -0.54 -14.02
C ASP A 153 -2.17 0.87 -14.42
N LYS A 154 -2.09 1.15 -15.71
CA LYS A 154 -2.35 2.48 -16.27
C LYS A 154 -3.75 3.00 -15.97
N TYR A 155 -4.77 2.13 -15.99
CA TYR A 155 -6.16 2.54 -15.77
C TYR A 155 -6.35 3.01 -14.32
N ASN A 156 -5.94 2.24 -13.33
CA ASN A 156 -6.08 2.62 -11.93
C ASN A 156 -5.20 3.82 -11.56
N VAL A 157 -3.99 3.95 -12.14
CA VAL A 157 -3.19 5.18 -11.97
C VAL A 157 -3.93 6.42 -12.43
N VAL A 158 -4.66 6.35 -13.56
CA VAL A 158 -5.42 7.49 -14.10
C VAL A 158 -6.64 7.80 -13.24
N ILE A 159 -7.33 6.77 -12.73
CA ILE A 159 -8.42 6.93 -11.76
C ILE A 159 -7.93 7.61 -10.48
N ASP A 160 -6.80 7.15 -9.91
CA ASP A 160 -6.23 7.80 -8.72
C ASP A 160 -5.85 9.25 -8.97
N LEU A 161 -5.28 9.58 -10.13
CA LEU A 161 -4.97 10.96 -10.49
C LEU A 161 -6.24 11.83 -10.54
N LEU A 162 -7.34 11.28 -11.06
CA LEU A 162 -8.65 11.95 -11.09
C LEU A 162 -9.17 12.21 -9.67
N ASN A 163 -9.18 11.16 -8.84
CA ASN A 163 -9.67 11.23 -7.47
C ASN A 163 -8.84 12.17 -6.60
N ILE A 164 -7.51 12.14 -6.73
CA ILE A 164 -6.59 13.07 -6.06
C ILE A 164 -6.87 14.51 -6.50
N GLY A 165 -7.01 14.74 -7.81
CA GLY A 165 -7.35 16.05 -8.36
C GLY A 165 -8.66 16.60 -7.81
N ASN A 166 -9.71 15.76 -7.74
CA ASN A 166 -11.00 16.08 -7.16
C ASN A 166 -10.87 16.43 -5.66
N ASN A 167 -10.16 15.64 -4.88
CA ASN A 167 -9.98 15.93 -3.46
C ASN A 167 -9.22 17.23 -3.20
N TYR A 168 -8.21 17.58 -4.02
CA TYR A 168 -7.55 18.88 -3.96
C TYR A 168 -8.50 20.02 -4.35
N GLU A 169 -9.37 19.80 -5.33
CA GLU A 169 -10.40 20.80 -5.73
C GLU A 169 -11.38 21.07 -4.57
N LYS A 170 -11.84 20.00 -3.86
CA LYS A 170 -12.72 20.12 -2.68
C LYS A 170 -12.02 20.82 -1.51
N LEU A 171 -10.70 20.67 -1.37
CA LEU A 171 -9.88 21.41 -0.40
C LEU A 171 -9.58 22.86 -0.83
N ASN A 172 -10.06 23.27 -2.00
CA ASN A 172 -9.76 24.58 -2.61
C ASN A 172 -8.25 24.82 -2.89
N MET A 173 -7.48 23.72 -3.05
CA MET A 173 -6.07 23.76 -3.44
C MET A 173 -5.96 23.69 -4.97
N LEU A 174 -6.43 24.77 -5.65
CA LEU A 174 -6.73 24.77 -7.08
C LEU A 174 -5.52 24.49 -7.98
N ASP A 175 -4.31 24.93 -7.60
CA ASP A 175 -3.09 24.66 -8.38
C ASP A 175 -2.74 23.16 -8.37
N SER A 176 -2.78 22.51 -7.20
CA SER A 176 -2.57 21.07 -7.09
C SER A 176 -3.66 20.30 -7.83
N ALA A 177 -4.93 20.69 -7.64
CA ALA A 177 -6.06 20.11 -8.36
C ALA A 177 -5.85 20.14 -9.88
N ARG A 178 -5.46 21.28 -10.41
CA ARG A 178 -5.21 21.47 -11.85
C ARG A 178 -4.09 20.57 -12.36
N ILE A 179 -2.96 20.48 -11.64
CA ILE A 179 -1.81 19.65 -12.04
C ILE A 179 -2.22 18.18 -12.13
N TYR A 180 -2.84 17.63 -11.08
CA TYR A 180 -3.26 16.23 -11.05
C TYR A 180 -4.33 15.93 -12.10
N THR A 181 -5.33 16.83 -12.26
CA THR A 181 -6.42 16.63 -13.21
C THR A 181 -5.96 16.77 -14.67
N HIS A 182 -5.04 17.69 -15.00
CA HIS A 182 -4.43 17.75 -16.34
C HIS A 182 -3.62 16.49 -16.64
N THR A 183 -2.82 16.01 -15.68
CA THR A 183 -2.07 14.76 -15.85
C THR A 183 -3.01 13.58 -16.09
N CYS A 184 -4.15 13.55 -15.39
CA CYS A 184 -5.21 12.56 -15.62
C CYS A 184 -5.77 12.68 -17.03
N TYR A 185 -6.19 13.88 -17.45
CA TYR A 185 -6.74 14.14 -18.78
C TYR A 185 -5.80 13.69 -19.90
N ASP A 186 -4.52 14.07 -19.85
CA ASP A 186 -3.53 13.73 -20.87
C ASP A 186 -3.34 12.22 -20.98
N LYS A 187 -3.20 11.55 -19.84
CA LYS A 187 -3.01 10.09 -19.80
C LYS A 187 -4.27 9.32 -20.23
N SER A 188 -5.47 9.72 -19.77
CA SER A 188 -6.73 9.07 -20.13
C SER A 188 -7.05 9.24 -21.60
N LEU A 189 -6.77 10.41 -22.18
CA LEU A 189 -6.94 10.66 -23.59
C LEU A 189 -6.00 9.81 -24.45
N ALA A 190 -4.73 9.69 -24.06
CA ALA A 190 -3.73 8.88 -24.74
C ALA A 190 -4.07 7.36 -24.74
N GLU A 191 -4.66 6.87 -23.66
CA GLU A 191 -5.03 5.47 -23.48
C GLU A 191 -6.51 5.18 -23.92
N HIS A 192 -7.23 6.20 -24.41
CA HIS A 192 -8.64 6.11 -24.87
C HIS A 192 -9.64 5.69 -23.77
N PHE A 193 -9.41 6.11 -22.51
CA PHE A 193 -10.35 5.91 -21.42
C PHE A 193 -11.41 7.02 -21.40
N ASP A 194 -12.41 6.90 -22.26
CA ASP A 194 -13.41 7.95 -22.50
C ASP A 194 -14.18 8.38 -21.23
N ASP A 195 -14.51 7.46 -20.35
CA ASP A 195 -15.15 7.70 -19.04
C ASP A 195 -14.31 8.57 -18.14
N VAL A 196 -13.03 8.22 -17.98
CA VAL A 196 -12.07 8.99 -17.18
C VAL A 196 -11.73 10.33 -17.83
N THR A 197 -11.62 10.37 -19.16
CA THR A 197 -11.41 11.62 -19.90
C THR A 197 -12.56 12.60 -19.65
N GLY A 198 -13.80 12.12 -19.72
CA GLY A 198 -14.98 12.95 -19.43
C GLY A 198 -15.03 13.43 -17.97
N ALA A 199 -14.69 12.58 -17.03
CA ALA A 199 -14.62 12.95 -15.62
C ALA A 199 -13.49 13.96 -15.33
N ALA A 200 -12.31 13.80 -15.95
CA ALA A 200 -11.22 14.77 -15.84
C ALA A 200 -11.59 16.14 -16.40
N LEU A 201 -12.29 16.17 -17.53
CA LEU A 201 -12.82 17.43 -18.10
C LEU A 201 -13.86 18.07 -17.17
N THR A 202 -14.71 17.29 -16.50
CA THR A 202 -15.65 17.80 -15.49
C THR A 202 -14.91 18.43 -14.31
N ASN A 203 -13.86 17.76 -13.82
CA ASN A 203 -13.01 18.31 -12.76
C ASN A 203 -12.29 19.60 -13.19
N LEU A 204 -11.74 19.66 -14.42
CA LEU A 204 -11.15 20.90 -14.95
C LEU A 204 -12.19 22.00 -15.00
N ALA A 205 -13.42 21.72 -15.44
CA ALA A 205 -14.51 22.69 -15.43
C ALA A 205 -14.82 23.20 -14.01
N ASN A 206 -14.89 22.31 -13.01
CA ASN A 206 -15.09 22.68 -11.61
C ASN A 206 -13.96 23.61 -11.11
N ILE A 207 -12.70 23.28 -11.41
CA ILE A 207 -11.52 24.07 -11.03
C ILE A 207 -11.60 25.48 -11.68
N HIS A 208 -11.82 25.57 -13.00
CA HIS A 208 -11.90 26.84 -13.71
C HIS A 208 -13.11 27.66 -13.27
N SER A 209 -14.24 27.03 -12.95
CA SER A 209 -15.40 27.73 -12.36
C SER A 209 -15.04 28.36 -11.01
N LYS A 210 -14.31 27.67 -10.15
CA LYS A 210 -13.79 28.23 -8.88
C LYS A 210 -12.79 29.36 -9.09
N MET A 211 -12.00 29.30 -10.17
CA MET A 211 -11.09 30.36 -10.58
C MET A 211 -11.83 31.57 -11.24
N LYS A 212 -13.16 31.50 -11.37
CA LYS A 212 -14.01 32.53 -12.06
C LYS A 212 -13.79 32.61 -13.56
N GLU A 213 -13.24 31.59 -14.18
CA GLU A 213 -13.03 31.48 -15.62
C GLU A 213 -14.23 30.76 -16.27
N ASN A 214 -15.44 31.36 -16.11
CA ASN A 214 -16.71 30.71 -16.39
C ASN A 214 -16.88 30.28 -17.86
N THR A 215 -16.31 31.01 -18.81
CA THR A 215 -16.38 30.64 -20.24
C THR A 215 -15.62 29.35 -20.50
N LEU A 216 -14.40 29.24 -19.99
CA LEU A 216 -13.56 28.07 -20.14
C LEU A 216 -14.17 26.85 -19.38
N ALA A 217 -14.72 27.09 -18.19
CA ALA A 217 -15.43 26.06 -17.44
C ALA A 217 -16.63 25.49 -18.22
N MET A 218 -17.41 26.36 -18.88
CA MET A 218 -18.54 25.94 -19.72
C MET A 218 -18.09 25.08 -20.91
N ASP A 219 -16.99 25.42 -21.55
CA ASP A 219 -16.45 24.68 -22.70
C ASP A 219 -15.94 23.30 -22.25
N TYR A 220 -15.27 23.20 -21.08
CA TYR A 220 -14.88 21.91 -20.48
C TYR A 220 -16.10 21.05 -20.14
N TYR A 221 -17.16 21.58 -19.52
CA TYR A 221 -18.38 20.80 -19.26
C TYR A 221 -19.04 20.29 -20.54
N ARG A 222 -19.12 21.10 -21.60
CA ARG A 222 -19.68 20.66 -22.87
C ARG A 222 -18.88 19.52 -23.47
N LEU A 223 -17.55 19.62 -23.45
CA LEU A 223 -16.67 18.57 -23.94
C LEU A 223 -16.79 17.31 -23.06
N ALA A 224 -16.84 17.47 -21.73
CA ALA A 224 -17.05 16.39 -20.78
C ALA A 224 -18.30 15.57 -21.11
N LEU A 225 -19.44 16.23 -21.32
CA LEU A 225 -20.70 15.57 -21.65
C LEU A 225 -20.63 14.73 -22.94
N ILE A 226 -19.79 15.08 -23.90
CA ILE A 226 -19.57 14.27 -25.12
C ILE A 226 -18.93 12.92 -24.74
N TYR A 227 -17.84 12.94 -23.97
CA TYR A 227 -17.15 11.71 -23.55
C TYR A 227 -17.97 10.88 -22.58
N LEU A 228 -18.61 11.52 -21.59
CA LEU A 228 -19.42 10.85 -20.57
C LEU A 228 -20.67 10.16 -21.17
N ASN A 229 -21.32 10.80 -22.12
CA ASN A 229 -22.45 10.17 -22.85
C ASN A 229 -21.98 9.04 -23.76
N LYS A 230 -20.81 9.18 -24.40
CA LYS A 230 -20.23 8.12 -25.24
C LYS A 230 -19.89 6.87 -24.41
N SER A 231 -19.33 7.05 -23.23
CA SER A 231 -18.99 5.96 -22.32
C SER A 231 -20.18 5.41 -21.52
N GLY A 232 -21.31 6.15 -21.44
CA GLY A 232 -22.46 5.80 -20.61
C GLY A 232 -22.23 6.04 -19.11
N PHE A 233 -21.24 6.89 -18.73
CA PHE A 233 -20.91 7.16 -17.35
C PHE A 233 -21.89 8.14 -16.69
N ALA A 234 -23.03 7.61 -16.21
CA ALA A 234 -24.17 8.37 -15.71
C ALA A 234 -23.84 9.28 -14.52
N ASP A 235 -22.97 8.85 -13.60
CA ASP A 235 -22.56 9.67 -12.44
C ASP A 235 -21.86 10.96 -12.88
N GLY A 236 -20.91 10.84 -13.83
CA GLY A 236 -20.23 11.98 -14.42
C GLY A 236 -21.18 12.92 -15.17
N VAL A 237 -22.19 12.37 -15.89
CA VAL A 237 -23.22 13.19 -16.55
C VAL A 237 -24.02 13.99 -15.52
N CYS A 238 -24.37 13.40 -14.36
CA CYS A 238 -25.05 14.13 -13.27
C CYS A 238 -24.20 15.32 -12.80
N GLU A 239 -22.91 15.09 -12.55
CA GLU A 239 -22.00 16.12 -12.04
C GLU A 239 -21.79 17.25 -13.06
N ALA A 240 -21.45 16.91 -14.30
CA ALA A 240 -21.25 17.91 -15.35
C ALA A 240 -22.52 18.74 -15.61
N SER A 241 -23.70 18.09 -15.63
CA SER A 241 -24.97 18.78 -15.81
C SER A 241 -25.26 19.75 -14.66
N LEU A 242 -25.01 19.35 -13.41
CA LEU A 242 -25.20 20.24 -12.27
C LEU A 242 -24.21 21.42 -12.28
N GLY A 243 -22.94 21.19 -12.64
CA GLY A 243 -21.95 22.26 -12.80
C GLY A 243 -22.36 23.27 -13.89
N MET A 244 -22.89 22.80 -15.01
CA MET A 244 -23.47 23.68 -16.02
C MET A 244 -24.67 24.46 -15.48
N ALA A 245 -25.55 23.83 -14.69
CA ALA A 245 -26.68 24.53 -14.07
C ALA A 245 -26.21 25.66 -13.15
N GLU A 246 -25.15 25.47 -12.38
CA GLU A 246 -24.55 26.51 -11.54
C GLU A 246 -24.02 27.70 -12.37
N LEU A 247 -23.30 27.41 -13.46
CA LEU A 247 -22.79 28.48 -14.36
C LEU A 247 -23.95 29.25 -15.04
N PHE A 248 -25.00 28.57 -15.49
CA PHE A 248 -26.19 29.24 -16.06
C PHE A 248 -26.91 30.05 -15.02
N LYS A 249 -27.03 29.61 -13.75
CA LYS A 249 -27.57 30.43 -12.66
C LYS A 249 -26.75 31.69 -12.45
N GLN A 250 -25.42 31.59 -12.43
CA GLN A 250 -24.53 32.74 -12.31
C GLN A 250 -24.67 33.72 -13.51
N ALA A 251 -24.90 33.21 -14.71
CA ALA A 251 -25.14 34.00 -15.93
C ALA A 251 -26.59 34.58 -16.04
N GLY A 252 -27.45 34.30 -15.07
CA GLY A 252 -28.85 34.76 -15.08
C GLY A 252 -29.77 33.99 -16.06
N ASN A 253 -29.29 32.89 -16.65
CA ASN A 253 -30.09 32.04 -17.56
C ASN A 253 -30.89 30.97 -16.76
N SER A 254 -32.04 31.37 -16.29
CA SER A 254 -32.93 30.57 -15.44
C SER A 254 -33.41 29.27 -16.09
N ASP A 255 -33.78 29.31 -17.37
CA ASP A 255 -34.36 28.16 -18.06
C ASP A 255 -33.30 27.07 -18.24
N SER A 256 -32.09 27.41 -18.61
CA SER A 256 -30.98 26.47 -18.73
C SER A 256 -30.56 25.95 -17.37
N ALA A 257 -30.50 26.77 -16.32
CA ALA A 257 -30.16 26.34 -14.96
C ALA A 257 -31.16 25.30 -14.44
N ILE A 258 -32.46 25.52 -14.59
CA ILE A 258 -33.49 24.53 -14.22
C ILE A 258 -33.39 23.26 -15.08
N HIS A 259 -33.19 23.41 -16.39
CA HIS A 259 -33.12 22.26 -17.28
C HIS A 259 -32.00 21.29 -16.88
N TYR A 260 -30.77 21.78 -16.74
CA TYR A 260 -29.63 20.94 -16.42
C TYR A 260 -29.66 20.39 -15.00
N SER A 261 -30.15 21.15 -14.02
CA SER A 261 -30.30 20.65 -12.65
C SER A 261 -31.36 19.55 -12.53
N LYS A 262 -32.49 19.67 -13.24
CA LYS A 262 -33.51 18.62 -13.32
C LYS A 262 -33.03 17.38 -14.07
N GLN A 263 -32.23 17.56 -15.14
CA GLN A 263 -31.61 16.45 -15.84
C GLN A 263 -30.68 15.67 -14.92
N SER A 264 -29.80 16.37 -14.17
CA SER A 264 -28.94 15.75 -13.16
C SER A 264 -29.75 14.98 -12.13
N LEU A 265 -30.80 15.59 -11.55
CA LEU A 265 -31.64 14.93 -10.56
C LEU A 265 -32.36 13.69 -11.10
N ALA A 266 -32.91 13.76 -12.32
CA ALA A 266 -33.62 12.63 -12.93
C ALA A 266 -32.69 11.42 -13.15
N ILE A 267 -31.49 11.65 -13.68
CA ILE A 267 -30.48 10.61 -13.87
C ILE A 267 -30.05 10.03 -12.52
N ALA A 268 -29.79 10.89 -11.53
CA ALA A 268 -29.39 10.48 -10.17
C ALA A 268 -30.46 9.61 -9.50
N GLN A 269 -31.74 9.96 -9.62
CA GLN A 269 -32.85 9.15 -9.09
C GLN A 269 -32.97 7.81 -9.77
N GLN A 270 -32.84 7.78 -11.11
CA GLN A 270 -32.91 6.51 -11.88
C GLN A 270 -31.75 5.56 -11.53
N SER A 271 -30.57 6.13 -11.23
CA SER A 271 -29.36 5.36 -10.93
C SER A 271 -29.16 5.08 -9.43
N GLY A 272 -29.94 5.71 -8.54
CA GLY A 272 -29.83 5.57 -7.09
C GLY A 272 -28.64 6.31 -6.47
N PHE A 273 -28.09 7.35 -7.13
CA PHE A 273 -26.93 8.13 -6.65
C PHE A 273 -27.32 9.12 -5.57
N MET A 274 -27.34 8.71 -4.28
CA MET A 274 -27.82 9.52 -3.17
C MET A 274 -27.10 10.87 -3.04
N GLU A 275 -25.79 10.91 -3.25
CA GLU A 275 -25.04 12.18 -3.21
C GLU A 275 -25.45 13.14 -4.35
N ARG A 276 -25.64 12.61 -5.55
CA ARG A 276 -26.10 13.41 -6.71
C ARG A 276 -27.54 13.90 -6.51
N ILE A 277 -28.43 13.07 -5.91
CA ILE A 277 -29.79 13.49 -5.51
C ILE A 277 -29.71 14.62 -4.50
N PHE A 278 -28.87 14.51 -3.46
CA PHE A 278 -28.69 15.56 -2.46
C PHE A 278 -28.23 16.87 -3.10
N ASN A 279 -27.20 16.84 -3.94
CA ASN A 279 -26.62 18.03 -4.54
C ASN A 279 -27.59 18.72 -5.52
N ALA A 280 -28.26 17.96 -6.41
CA ALA A 280 -29.20 18.52 -7.37
C ALA A 280 -30.49 19.02 -6.70
N ALA A 281 -31.01 18.30 -5.68
CA ALA A 281 -32.17 18.73 -4.93
C ALA A 281 -31.88 20.00 -4.11
N ASN A 282 -30.69 20.10 -3.51
CA ASN A 282 -30.26 21.29 -2.78
C ASN A 282 -30.15 22.50 -3.72
N PHE A 283 -29.51 22.35 -4.90
CA PHE A 283 -29.45 23.40 -5.91
C PHE A 283 -30.87 23.88 -6.30
N LEU A 284 -31.80 22.98 -6.55
CA LEU A 284 -33.18 23.29 -6.92
C LEU A 284 -33.93 23.98 -5.77
N THR A 285 -33.68 23.57 -4.52
CA THR A 285 -34.22 24.24 -3.34
C THR A 285 -33.80 25.70 -3.30
N ASP A 286 -32.48 25.97 -3.29
CA ASP A 286 -31.91 27.31 -3.23
C ASP A 286 -32.38 28.17 -4.40
N TYR A 287 -32.48 27.54 -5.60
CA TYR A 287 -32.96 28.25 -6.81
C TYR A 287 -34.41 28.67 -6.67
N TYR A 288 -35.32 27.73 -6.27
CA TYR A 288 -36.75 28.07 -6.17
C TYR A 288 -37.06 28.98 -4.99
N GLU A 289 -36.29 28.94 -3.90
CA GLU A 289 -36.33 29.93 -2.83
C GLU A 289 -35.99 31.36 -3.38
N SER A 290 -34.91 31.46 -4.18
CA SER A 290 -34.46 32.73 -4.73
C SER A 290 -35.49 33.43 -5.64
N ILE A 291 -36.41 32.68 -6.25
CA ILE A 291 -37.49 33.19 -7.10
C ILE A 291 -38.88 33.13 -6.41
N ASN A 292 -38.88 32.93 -5.07
CA ASN A 292 -40.06 32.94 -4.22
C ASN A 292 -41.13 31.89 -4.59
N LYS A 293 -40.71 30.73 -5.14
CA LYS A 293 -41.59 29.56 -5.40
C LYS A 293 -41.51 28.55 -4.26
N ILE A 294 -42.09 28.86 -3.13
CA ILE A 294 -41.95 28.15 -1.85
C ILE A 294 -42.37 26.67 -1.94
N ASP A 295 -43.52 26.39 -2.61
CA ASP A 295 -43.99 24.99 -2.74
C ASP A 295 -42.98 24.08 -3.47
N SER A 296 -42.38 24.61 -4.53
CA SER A 296 -41.35 23.91 -5.28
C SER A 296 -40.08 23.74 -4.44
N ALA A 297 -39.65 24.79 -3.74
CA ALA A 297 -38.49 24.75 -2.84
C ALA A 297 -38.69 23.68 -1.75
N PHE A 298 -39.84 23.65 -1.10
CA PHE A 298 -40.16 22.68 -0.06
C PHE A 298 -40.11 21.23 -0.57
N ALA A 299 -40.63 20.99 -1.78
CA ALA A 299 -40.59 19.64 -2.37
C ALA A 299 -39.15 19.13 -2.58
N TYR A 300 -38.27 19.97 -3.09
CA TYR A 300 -36.85 19.61 -3.28
C TYR A 300 -36.08 19.58 -1.96
N GLN A 301 -36.36 20.48 -1.01
CA GLN A 301 -35.75 20.46 0.33
C GLN A 301 -36.01 19.13 1.05
N ARG A 302 -37.22 18.61 0.96
CA ARG A 302 -37.57 17.29 1.53
C ARG A 302 -36.72 16.17 0.91
N MET A 303 -36.50 16.19 -0.41
CA MET A 303 -35.62 15.22 -1.08
C MET A 303 -34.17 15.36 -0.61
N SER A 304 -33.67 16.59 -0.49
CA SER A 304 -32.32 16.88 -0.01
C SER A 304 -32.10 16.36 1.42
N ILE A 305 -33.05 16.61 2.33
CA ILE A 305 -32.98 16.13 3.74
C ILE A 305 -32.92 14.60 3.79
N ILE A 306 -33.79 13.90 3.07
CA ILE A 306 -33.81 12.42 3.05
C ILE A 306 -32.48 11.88 2.54
N ALA A 307 -31.95 12.44 1.45
CA ALA A 307 -30.67 12.02 0.89
C ALA A 307 -29.51 12.31 1.86
N LYS A 308 -29.52 13.49 2.51
CA LYS A 308 -28.51 13.89 3.50
C LYS A 308 -28.47 12.95 4.70
N ASP A 309 -29.64 12.63 5.27
CA ASP A 309 -29.73 11.74 6.44
C ASP A 309 -29.25 10.31 6.09
N SER A 310 -29.52 9.87 4.86
CA SER A 310 -29.01 8.60 4.37
C SER A 310 -27.47 8.56 4.34
N LEU A 311 -26.83 9.68 3.99
CA LEU A 311 -25.37 9.77 3.79
C LEU A 311 -24.61 10.12 5.08
N TYR A 312 -25.10 11.08 5.86
CA TYR A 312 -24.29 11.81 6.85
C TYR A 312 -24.84 11.78 8.29
N GLY A 313 -25.66 10.81 8.67
CA GLY A 313 -26.16 10.72 10.05
C GLY A 313 -25.01 10.74 11.08
N ALA A 314 -25.16 11.52 12.18
CA ALA A 314 -24.11 11.74 13.18
C ALA A 314 -23.53 10.45 13.77
N GLU A 315 -24.38 9.44 14.03
CA GLU A 315 -23.96 8.12 14.53
C GLU A 315 -23.04 7.39 13.54
N LYS A 316 -23.30 7.53 12.23
CA LYS A 316 -22.47 6.94 11.18
C LYS A 316 -21.08 7.56 11.13
N ILE A 317 -21.00 8.88 11.25
CA ILE A 317 -19.71 9.61 11.28
C ILE A 317 -18.88 9.19 12.49
N GLN A 318 -19.48 9.12 13.67
CA GLN A 318 -18.79 8.69 14.90
C GLN A 318 -18.29 7.24 14.82
N ALA A 319 -19.10 6.33 14.27
CA ALA A 319 -18.69 4.94 14.09
C ALA A 319 -17.50 4.81 13.11
N VAL A 320 -17.48 5.61 12.03
CA VAL A 320 -16.33 5.66 11.12
C VAL A 320 -15.09 6.17 11.83
N GLN A 321 -15.19 7.25 12.60
CA GLN A 321 -14.03 7.80 13.35
C GLN A 321 -13.44 6.77 14.32
N ASN A 322 -14.28 6.00 15.02
CA ASN A 322 -13.79 4.94 15.91
C ASN A 322 -13.06 3.82 15.15
N LEU A 323 -13.59 3.38 14.00
CA LEU A 323 -12.94 2.37 13.15
C LEU A 323 -11.62 2.87 12.58
N THR A 324 -11.58 4.14 12.15
CA THR A 324 -10.35 4.78 11.66
C THR A 324 -9.27 4.78 12.71
N PHE A 325 -9.60 5.22 13.94
CA PHE A 325 -8.65 5.25 15.05
C PHE A 325 -8.07 3.86 15.36
N THR A 326 -8.94 2.82 15.36
CA THR A 326 -8.50 1.43 15.56
C THR A 326 -7.56 0.96 14.46
N GLU A 327 -7.84 1.32 13.21
CA GLU A 327 -6.99 0.95 12.08
C GLU A 327 -5.65 1.68 12.09
N GLU A 328 -5.64 2.97 12.43
CA GLU A 328 -4.39 3.72 12.61
C GLU A 328 -3.50 3.11 13.69
N GLN A 329 -4.09 2.69 14.83
CA GLN A 329 -3.35 1.96 15.87
C GLN A 329 -2.76 0.65 15.32
N ARG A 330 -3.57 -0.14 14.59
CA ARG A 330 -3.09 -1.39 13.97
C ARG A 330 -1.92 -1.14 13.01
N GLN A 331 -1.99 -0.09 12.19
CA GLN A 331 -0.92 0.25 11.25
C GLN A 331 0.37 0.70 11.99
N GLN A 332 0.23 1.43 13.09
CA GLN A 332 1.37 1.80 13.93
C GLN A 332 2.05 0.56 14.55
N GLU A 333 1.26 -0.35 15.13
CA GLU A 333 1.79 -1.61 15.68
C GLU A 333 2.51 -2.45 14.62
N LEU A 334 1.94 -2.57 13.40
CA LEU A 334 2.59 -3.28 12.30
C LEU A 334 3.89 -2.60 11.85
N ALA A 335 3.92 -1.25 11.84
CA ALA A 335 5.12 -0.51 11.51
C ALA A 335 6.22 -0.70 12.56
N GLU A 336 5.87 -0.70 13.85
CA GLU A 336 6.80 -0.99 14.95
C GLU A 336 7.35 -2.42 14.86
N GLN A 337 6.49 -3.41 14.63
CA GLN A 337 6.91 -4.81 14.43
C GLN A 337 7.88 -4.95 13.25
N ARG A 338 7.60 -4.31 12.12
CA ARG A 338 8.52 -4.32 10.96
C ARG A 338 9.88 -3.71 11.27
N LEU A 339 9.90 -2.60 12.02
CA LEU A 339 11.14 -1.96 12.47
C LEU A 339 11.91 -2.86 13.44
N GLU A 340 11.23 -3.55 14.34
CA GLU A 340 11.84 -4.49 15.27
C GLU A 340 12.47 -5.67 14.53
N VAL A 341 11.76 -6.29 13.61
CA VAL A 341 12.28 -7.38 12.74
C VAL A 341 13.50 -6.92 11.93
N GLN A 342 13.46 -5.70 11.37
CA GLN A 342 14.61 -5.14 10.66
C GLN A 342 15.82 -4.90 11.58
N ARG A 343 15.58 -4.42 12.82
CA ARG A 343 16.64 -4.24 13.82
C ARG A 343 17.26 -5.58 14.21
N GLU A 344 16.44 -6.60 14.45
CA GLU A 344 16.90 -7.95 14.75
C GLU A 344 17.69 -8.55 13.60
N HIS A 345 17.20 -8.43 12.37
CA HIS A 345 17.92 -8.91 11.18
C HIS A 345 19.30 -8.22 11.05
N LYS A 346 19.35 -6.90 11.22
CA LYS A 346 20.61 -6.14 11.21
C LYS A 346 21.55 -6.58 12.32
N LYS A 347 21.05 -6.81 13.54
CA LYS A 347 21.81 -7.33 14.68
C LYS A 347 22.35 -8.72 14.37
N ASN A 348 21.53 -9.63 13.83
CA ASN A 348 21.92 -10.98 13.47
C ASN A 348 22.99 -10.98 12.37
N LEU A 349 22.87 -10.11 11.36
CA LEU A 349 23.87 -9.95 10.31
C LEU A 349 25.20 -9.44 10.87
N GLN A 350 25.18 -8.48 11.79
CA GLN A 350 26.37 -8.00 12.48
C GLN A 350 27.04 -9.12 13.33
N MET A 351 26.25 -9.87 14.08
CA MET A 351 26.72 -11.02 14.86
C MET A 351 27.34 -12.10 13.98
N ALA A 352 26.71 -12.42 12.84
CA ALA A 352 27.27 -13.37 11.86
C ALA A 352 28.60 -12.85 11.26
N GLY A 353 28.68 -11.54 10.95
CA GLY A 353 29.93 -10.93 10.50
C GLY A 353 31.05 -11.03 11.52
N ILE A 354 30.77 -10.76 12.79
CA ILE A 354 31.73 -10.88 13.88
C ILE A 354 32.14 -12.36 14.08
N ALA A 355 31.17 -13.28 14.06
CA ALA A 355 31.40 -14.71 14.18
C ALA A 355 32.28 -15.28 13.06
N PHE A 356 32.19 -14.70 11.86
CA PHE A 356 33.06 -15.05 10.74
C PHE A 356 34.45 -14.42 10.88
N PHE A 357 34.51 -13.14 11.26
CA PHE A 357 35.77 -12.37 11.30
C PHE A 357 36.73 -12.89 12.38
N ILE A 358 36.26 -13.15 13.61
CA ILE A 358 37.10 -13.49 14.75
C ILE A 358 37.88 -14.81 14.55
N PRO A 359 37.27 -15.96 14.14
CA PRO A 359 38.02 -17.18 13.88
C PRO A 359 39.00 -17.01 12.72
N ASN A 360 38.63 -16.29 11.65
CA ASN A 360 39.53 -16.03 10.53
C ASN A 360 40.70 -15.13 10.93
N PHE A 361 40.49 -14.14 11.78
CA PHE A 361 41.56 -13.32 12.35
C PHE A 361 42.53 -14.15 13.20
N PHE A 362 41.97 -15.07 14.02
CA PHE A 362 42.80 -16.00 14.79
C PHE A 362 43.65 -16.92 13.89
N LEU A 363 43.04 -17.49 12.86
CA LEU A 363 43.78 -18.30 11.86
C LEU A 363 44.84 -17.49 11.11
N PHE A 364 44.54 -16.23 10.80
CA PHE A 364 45.49 -15.31 10.18
C PHE A 364 46.70 -15.04 11.08
N VAL A 365 46.48 -14.83 12.39
CA VAL A 365 47.57 -14.67 13.37
C VAL A 365 48.43 -15.94 13.44
N LEU A 366 47.82 -17.12 13.43
CA LEU A 366 48.56 -18.40 13.35
C LEU A 366 49.34 -18.56 12.04
N PHE A 367 48.82 -18.06 10.94
CA PHE A 367 49.52 -18.07 9.65
C PHE A 367 50.73 -17.10 9.62
N LEU A 368 50.62 -15.91 10.22
CA LEU A 368 51.73 -14.95 10.34
C LEU A 368 52.96 -15.54 11.05
N ARG A 369 52.78 -16.53 11.95
CA ARG A 369 53.87 -17.27 12.56
C ARG A 369 54.80 -17.96 11.53
N ARG A 370 54.25 -18.40 10.40
CA ARG A 370 54.99 -19.08 9.33
C ARG A 370 55.79 -18.10 8.47
N ARG A 371 55.57 -16.79 8.63
CA ARG A 371 56.29 -15.72 7.92
C ARG A 371 57.34 -15.08 8.84
N LYS A 372 58.35 -14.41 8.28
CA LYS A 372 59.37 -13.68 9.05
C LYS A 372 58.80 -12.35 9.63
N VAL A 373 57.81 -12.46 10.49
CA VAL A 373 57.20 -11.29 11.18
C VAL A 373 57.84 -11.16 12.56
N ASN A 374 57.94 -9.92 13.08
CA ASN A 374 58.51 -9.64 14.40
C ASN A 374 57.70 -10.40 15.51
N GLN A 375 58.45 -11.17 16.33
CA GLN A 375 57.89 -12.02 17.37
C GLN A 375 56.97 -11.24 18.34
N LYS A 376 57.34 -10.01 18.72
CA LYS A 376 56.49 -9.15 19.57
C LYS A 376 55.17 -8.77 18.96
N THR A 377 55.14 -8.56 17.62
CA THR A 377 53.88 -8.27 16.88
C THR A 377 52.97 -9.48 16.82
N VAL A 378 53.50 -10.69 16.63
CA VAL A 378 52.69 -11.93 16.62
C VAL A 378 52.12 -12.22 18.01
N GLU A 379 52.88 -11.98 19.07
CA GLU A 379 52.44 -12.12 20.45
C GLU A 379 51.29 -11.15 20.78
N PHE A 380 51.47 -9.87 20.45
CA PHE A 380 50.44 -8.84 20.65
C PHE A 380 49.14 -9.17 19.91
N LEU A 381 49.25 -9.51 18.61
CA LEU A 381 48.07 -9.86 17.77
C LEU A 381 47.41 -11.15 18.28
N GLY A 382 48.16 -12.11 18.79
CA GLY A 382 47.65 -13.35 19.38
C GLY A 382 46.82 -13.10 20.65
N VAL A 383 47.35 -12.26 21.56
CA VAL A 383 46.61 -11.88 22.79
C VAL A 383 45.34 -11.10 22.44
N LEU A 384 45.43 -10.18 21.46
CA LEU A 384 44.30 -9.41 20.96
C LEU A 384 43.21 -10.32 20.36
N ALA A 385 43.62 -11.28 19.52
CA ALA A 385 42.69 -12.25 18.92
C ALA A 385 41.97 -13.12 19.96
N LEU A 386 42.68 -13.50 21.02
CA LEU A 386 42.15 -14.27 22.12
C LEU A 386 41.13 -13.44 22.92
N LEU A 387 41.44 -12.16 23.21
CA LEU A 387 40.57 -11.25 23.93
C LEU A 387 39.28 -11.00 23.13
N LEU A 388 39.38 -10.77 21.83
CA LEU A 388 38.22 -10.60 20.95
C LEU A 388 37.34 -11.88 20.91
N LEU A 389 37.95 -13.07 20.91
CA LEU A 389 37.23 -14.34 20.93
C LEU A 389 36.40 -14.50 22.21
N PHE A 390 37.00 -14.19 23.38
CA PHE A 390 36.28 -14.28 24.65
C PHE A 390 35.18 -13.23 24.80
N GLU A 391 35.43 -12.00 24.34
CA GLU A 391 34.41 -10.95 24.31
C GLU A 391 33.24 -11.37 23.41
N PHE A 392 33.51 -11.97 22.25
CA PHE A 392 32.47 -12.47 21.36
C PHE A 392 31.65 -13.60 22.02
N ILE A 393 32.30 -14.57 22.69
CA ILE A 393 31.62 -15.67 23.38
C ILE A 393 30.69 -15.10 24.45
N THR A 394 31.16 -14.12 25.23
CA THR A 394 30.37 -13.46 26.27
C THR A 394 29.15 -12.76 25.66
N LEU A 395 29.36 -11.99 24.58
CA LEU A 395 28.30 -11.25 23.88
C LEU A 395 27.27 -12.20 23.26
N ALA A 396 27.71 -13.27 22.60
CA ALA A 396 26.84 -14.28 21.99
C ALA A 396 26.01 -15.02 23.05
N THR A 397 26.62 -15.40 24.16
CA THR A 397 25.95 -16.10 25.26
C THR A 397 24.94 -15.20 25.95
N HIS A 398 25.29 -13.90 26.15
CA HIS A 398 24.38 -12.91 26.73
C HIS A 398 23.14 -12.69 25.83
N SER A 399 23.32 -12.62 24.52
CA SER A 399 22.23 -12.48 23.55
C SER A 399 21.23 -13.65 23.61
N VAL A 400 21.73 -14.89 23.65
CA VAL A 400 20.89 -16.11 23.73
C VAL A 400 20.16 -16.23 25.06
N ILE A 401 20.80 -15.82 26.13
CA ILE A 401 20.22 -15.87 27.49
C ILE A 401 19.15 -14.80 27.66
N GLN A 402 19.38 -13.61 27.16
CA GLN A 402 18.43 -12.47 27.23
C GLN A 402 17.11 -12.78 26.49
N GLU A 403 17.17 -13.54 25.39
CA GLU A 403 15.99 -13.95 24.64
C GLU A 403 15.11 -14.95 25.42
N ARG A 404 15.70 -15.81 26.23
CA ARG A 404 14.99 -16.84 27.02
C ARG A 404 14.56 -16.41 28.42
N ILE A 405 15.26 -15.42 29.00
CA ILE A 405 15.01 -14.98 30.38
C ILE A 405 14.60 -13.50 30.32
N ARG A 406 13.39 -13.25 29.79
CA ARG A 406 12.76 -11.94 29.88
C ARG A 406 12.49 -11.61 31.36
N GLU A 407 13.10 -10.48 31.87
CA GLU A 407 12.61 -9.70 33.02
C GLU A 407 13.21 -9.90 34.42
N THR A 408 14.25 -10.70 34.64
CA THR A 408 14.86 -10.71 35.97
C THR A 408 16.36 -10.35 35.96
N PRO A 409 16.74 -9.08 36.23
CA PRO A 409 18.13 -8.65 36.25
C PRO A 409 19.04 -9.46 37.17
N VAL A 410 18.48 -10.00 38.28
CA VAL A 410 19.18 -10.82 39.25
C VAL A 410 19.64 -12.16 38.64
N ILE A 411 18.79 -12.81 37.85
CA ILE A 411 19.14 -14.09 37.18
C ILE A 411 20.23 -13.83 36.12
N MET A 412 20.15 -12.73 35.38
CA MET A 412 21.19 -12.33 34.43
C MET A 412 22.54 -12.09 35.11
N LEU A 413 22.56 -11.46 36.27
CA LEU A 413 23.79 -11.24 37.06
C LEU A 413 24.39 -12.60 37.52
N ILE A 414 23.58 -13.50 38.02
CA ILE A 414 24.05 -14.85 38.47
C ILE A 414 24.65 -15.62 37.31
N ILE A 415 23.97 -15.64 36.15
CA ILE A 415 24.46 -16.34 34.94
C ILE A 415 25.77 -15.72 34.46
N SER A 416 25.88 -14.38 34.44
CA SER A 416 27.11 -13.67 34.05
C SER A 416 28.28 -14.01 34.98
N ILE A 417 28.07 -14.12 36.30
CA ILE A 417 29.09 -14.52 37.29
C ILE A 417 29.53 -15.99 37.04
N VAL A 418 28.58 -16.91 36.80
CA VAL A 418 28.90 -18.32 36.49
C VAL A 418 29.69 -18.42 35.20
N LEU A 419 29.27 -17.69 34.15
CA LEU A 419 29.96 -17.66 32.86
C LEU A 419 31.40 -17.14 32.99
N ALA A 420 31.56 -16.01 33.68
CA ALA A 420 32.88 -15.43 33.95
C ALA A 420 33.79 -16.42 34.73
N SER A 421 33.24 -17.14 35.70
CA SER A 421 33.97 -18.13 36.50
C SER A 421 34.48 -19.32 35.66
N ILE A 422 33.77 -19.66 34.58
CA ILE A 422 34.16 -20.72 33.64
C ILE A 422 35.17 -20.18 32.60
N ILE A 423 34.91 -19.00 32.08
CA ILE A 423 35.71 -18.45 30.97
C ILE A 423 37.09 -17.99 31.44
N ALA A 424 37.23 -17.36 32.64
CA ALA A 424 38.50 -16.83 33.16
C ALA A 424 39.62 -17.89 33.26
N PRO A 425 39.42 -19.10 33.83
CA PRO A 425 40.47 -20.14 33.86
C PRO A 425 40.86 -20.62 32.45
N TRP A 426 39.90 -20.71 31.54
CA TRP A 426 40.15 -21.11 30.14
C TRP A 426 40.96 -20.05 29.40
N HIS A 427 40.65 -18.77 29.58
CA HIS A 427 41.40 -17.65 29.03
C HIS A 427 42.87 -17.75 29.46
N HIS A 428 43.14 -17.92 30.75
CA HIS A 428 44.51 -18.00 31.26
C HIS A 428 45.27 -19.21 30.73
N ARG A 429 44.60 -20.38 30.63
CA ARG A 429 45.23 -21.62 30.05
C ARG A 429 45.53 -21.43 28.57
N LEU A 430 44.62 -20.84 27.79
CA LEU A 430 44.84 -20.61 26.36
C LEU A 430 45.91 -19.54 26.11
N GLU A 431 45.96 -18.52 26.92
CA GLU A 431 47.03 -17.48 26.87
C GLU A 431 48.40 -18.10 27.15
N LYS A 432 48.50 -18.91 28.20
CA LYS A 432 49.73 -19.64 28.53
C LYS A 432 50.13 -20.61 27.40
N TRP A 433 49.18 -21.42 26.90
CA TRP A 433 49.46 -22.32 25.77
C TRP A 433 49.89 -21.58 24.50
N MET A 434 49.27 -20.43 24.21
CA MET A 434 49.65 -19.58 23.08
C MET A 434 51.04 -18.99 23.26
N LYS A 435 51.38 -18.46 24.44
CA LYS A 435 52.73 -17.97 24.73
C LYS A 435 53.76 -19.09 24.60
N GLU A 436 53.50 -20.25 25.17
CA GLU A 436 54.41 -21.42 25.07
C GLU A 436 54.61 -21.90 23.61
N ARG A 437 53.52 -22.00 22.85
CA ARG A 437 53.57 -22.51 21.46
C ARG A 437 53.89 -21.43 20.40
N LEU A 438 53.48 -20.18 20.56
CA LEU A 438 53.75 -19.12 19.61
C LEU A 438 55.10 -18.45 19.82
N VAL A 439 55.56 -18.37 21.08
CA VAL A 439 56.75 -17.62 21.45
C VAL A 439 57.94 -18.57 21.66
N TYR A 440 57.75 -19.73 22.36
CA TYR A 440 58.85 -20.60 22.80
C TYR A 440 58.99 -21.89 22.01
N ALA A 441 58.29 -22.09 20.90
CA ALA A 441 58.55 -23.31 20.14
C ALA A 441 59.95 -23.26 19.50
N PRO A 442 60.88 -24.21 19.82
CA PRO A 442 62.23 -24.23 19.29
C PRO A 442 62.20 -24.35 17.77
N LEU A 443 63.06 -23.58 17.09
CA LEU A 443 63.32 -23.74 15.66
C LEU A 443 63.68 -25.21 15.37
N PRO A 444 63.23 -25.79 14.26
CA PRO A 444 63.55 -27.18 13.95
C PRO A 444 65.07 -27.32 13.88
N LYS A 445 65.61 -28.33 14.61
CA LYS A 445 67.05 -28.62 14.83
C LYS A 445 67.81 -29.01 13.56
N ASN A 446 67.34 -28.70 12.37
CA ASN A 446 67.97 -29.10 11.12
C ASN A 446 69.06 -28.17 10.55
N LYS A 447 69.44 -27.08 11.28
CA LYS A 447 70.57 -26.24 10.85
C LYS A 447 71.87 -26.47 11.66
N THR A 448 71.80 -27.19 12.80
CA THR A 448 72.97 -27.49 13.59
C THR A 448 73.68 -28.80 13.19
N ALA A 449 73.01 -29.65 12.42
CA ALA A 449 73.62 -30.85 11.83
C ALA A 449 74.53 -30.54 10.64
N ILE A 450 74.09 -29.64 9.77
CA ILE A 450 74.85 -29.22 8.55
C ILE A 450 76.09 -28.41 8.95
N ALA A 451 76.06 -27.57 10.00
CA ALA A 451 77.21 -26.81 10.47
C ALA A 451 78.26 -27.67 11.21
N LYS A 452 77.85 -28.84 11.78
CA LYS A 452 78.84 -29.76 12.39
C LYS A 452 79.45 -30.70 11.39
N GLU A 453 78.84 -31.00 10.27
CA GLU A 453 79.42 -31.80 9.18
C GLU A 453 80.37 -31.02 8.35
N SER A 454 80.14 -29.71 8.04
CA SER A 454 81.03 -28.82 7.34
C SER A 454 82.28 -28.45 8.18
N VAL A 455 82.26 -28.45 9.50
CA VAL A 455 83.38 -28.22 10.39
C VAL A 455 84.22 -29.49 10.51
N LYS A 456 83.65 -30.71 10.35
CA LYS A 456 84.42 -31.99 10.35
C LYS A 456 85.19 -32.22 9.02
N GLU A 457 84.63 -31.78 7.91
CA GLU A 457 85.34 -31.86 6.60
C GLU A 457 86.53 -30.89 6.47
N ILE A 458 86.46 -29.71 7.15
CA ILE A 458 87.51 -28.73 7.14
C ILE A 458 88.68 -29.18 8.06
N THR A 459 88.42 -29.96 9.12
CA THR A 459 89.51 -30.47 10.03
C THR A 459 90.17 -31.76 9.54
N SER A 460 89.56 -32.51 8.61
CA SER A 460 90.17 -33.71 8.02
C SER A 460 91.08 -33.43 6.78
N SER A 461 91.01 -32.26 6.23
CA SER A 461 91.82 -31.88 5.05
C SER A 461 93.16 -31.15 5.37
N GLN A 462 93.51 -30.99 6.68
CA GLN A 462 94.76 -30.38 7.11
C GLN A 462 95.86 -31.33 7.67
N THR A 463 95.64 -32.67 7.54
CA THR A 463 96.59 -33.66 8.11
C THR A 463 97.35 -34.49 7.09
N ASP A 464 97.33 -34.15 5.81
CA ASP A 464 98.18 -34.85 4.82
C ASP A 464 99.07 -33.82 3.97
N ALA A 465 100.23 -33.49 4.52
CA ALA A 465 101.28 -32.85 3.76
C ALA A 465 102.54 -33.79 3.84
N PRO A 466 103.07 -34.24 2.76
CA PRO A 466 104.16 -35.18 2.78
C PRO A 466 105.47 -34.45 3.17
N LYS A 467 106.23 -35.15 4.02
CA LYS A 467 107.67 -34.83 4.28
C LYS A 467 108.47 -35.06 3.02
N GLN A 468 109.13 -34.05 2.54
CA GLN A 468 110.29 -34.21 1.68
C GLN A 468 111.59 -34.20 2.51
N THR A 469 112.38 -35.21 2.27
CA THR A 469 113.78 -35.39 2.65
C THR A 469 114.69 -34.62 1.74
N GLU A 470 115.58 -33.99 2.28
CA GLU A 470 116.95 -33.52 2.27
C GLU A 470 117.05 -32.02 2.55
#